data_7119d5bf7c2344be7a37227bdff9a086
#
_entry.id   7119d5bf7c2344be7a37227bdff9a086
#
_cell.length_a   1.000
_cell.length_b   1.000
_cell.length_c   1.000
_cell.angle_alpha   90.00
_cell.angle_beta   90.00
_cell.angle_gamma   90.00
#
_symmetry.space_group_name_H-M   'P 1'
#
loop_
_entity.id
_entity.type
_entity.pdbx_description
1 polymer ?
#
loop_
_entity_poly.entity_id
_entity_poly.type
_entity_poly.pdbx_seq_one_letter_code
_entity_poly.pdbx_strand_id
1 'polypeptide(L)'
;MNKPAVVLLGFVVAVGVVSAGGAWYTGKQLEPVLQTAIQNANKELKTSMAGVDGTMALELVSLERGVFSSTAHYRLKAQGAVFGEDNPNPELLFVDHIEHGPLPLSRLVTLKWLPVMATSHYELEKNATTEKWFAAAKDVSPLKGVANIGYSLSVNGNVELLPLAFKDDKSSVSFSGANLNFDSSAEGKKVKADGYMNSLKVAVVDANGSPFEAELAGLTVASNLEKSTFGFYTGQNTVELTDTKLTMGPQKAVLTLKGFEQKDTSDTKDNNLAGRVDYKIDEIGYQGKPVGSAAMALSMKNVDVPSMLVLTKLYQDKMAPVQAAA
;
A
#
# COMPACT_ATOMS: atom_id res chain seq x y z
N MET A 1 -4.37 -0.10 14.83
CA MET A 1 -3.95 -0.56 13.48
C MET A 1 -2.44 -0.58 13.47
N ASN A 2 -1.84 -1.66 12.98
CA ASN A 2 -0.38 -1.79 12.98
C ASN A 2 0.24 -0.73 12.07
N LYS A 3 1.11 0.11 12.64
CA LYS A 3 1.77 1.23 11.99
C LYS A 3 2.38 0.92 10.60
N PRO A 4 3.06 -0.22 10.36
CA PRO A 4 3.62 -0.53 9.03
C PRO A 4 2.57 -0.81 7.95
N ALA A 5 1.40 -1.36 8.30
CA ALA A 5 0.34 -1.64 7.32
C ALA A 5 -0.30 -0.35 6.76
N VAL A 6 -0.43 0.70 7.58
CA VAL A 6 -0.95 2.01 7.15
C VAL A 6 0.02 2.71 6.20
N VAL A 7 1.32 2.62 6.48
CA VAL A 7 2.37 3.19 5.62
C VAL A 7 2.39 2.49 4.25
N LEU A 8 2.29 1.15 4.24
CA LEU A 8 2.28 0.37 3.01
C LEU A 8 1.01 0.66 2.18
N LEU A 9 -0.15 0.79 2.82
CA LEU A 9 -1.41 1.11 2.15
C LEU A 9 -1.37 2.54 1.55
N GLY A 10 -0.85 3.51 2.30
CA GLY A 10 -0.65 4.88 1.81
C GLY A 10 0.28 4.94 0.60
N PHE A 11 1.34 4.14 0.59
CA PHE A 11 2.26 4.01 -0.52
C PHE A 11 1.59 3.42 -1.77
N VAL A 12 0.83 2.33 -1.63
CA VAL A 12 0.10 1.69 -2.74
C VAL A 12 -0.94 2.64 -3.33
N VAL A 13 -1.65 3.40 -2.50
CA VAL A 13 -2.60 4.43 -2.95
C VAL A 13 -1.88 5.54 -3.71
N ALA A 14 -0.74 6.04 -3.20
CA ALA A 14 0.02 7.09 -3.87
C ALA A 14 0.52 6.66 -5.26
N VAL A 15 1.11 5.46 -5.37
CA VAL A 15 1.58 4.90 -6.65
C VAL A 15 0.40 4.67 -7.61
N GLY A 16 -0.72 4.12 -7.14
CA GLY A 16 -1.91 3.87 -7.96
C GLY A 16 -2.53 5.17 -8.50
N VAL A 17 -2.60 6.23 -7.69
CA VAL A 17 -3.19 7.52 -8.10
C VAL A 17 -2.27 8.28 -9.06
N VAL A 18 -0.95 8.24 -8.86
CA VAL A 18 0.02 8.85 -9.79
C VAL A 18 -0.06 8.18 -11.16
N SER A 19 -0.13 6.85 -11.21
CA SER A 19 -0.32 6.10 -12.45
C SER A 19 -1.64 6.42 -13.15
N ALA A 20 -2.71 6.70 -12.39
CA ALA A 20 -4.04 7.03 -12.92
C ALA A 20 -4.11 8.42 -13.57
N GLY A 21 -3.32 9.38 -13.10
CA GLY A 21 -3.36 10.77 -13.59
C GLY A 21 -2.56 11.02 -14.88
N GLY A 22 -1.62 10.13 -15.22
CA GLY A 22 -0.55 10.40 -16.18
C GLY A 22 -0.91 10.43 -17.66
N ALA A 23 -2.15 10.27 -18.07
CA ALA A 23 -2.38 9.78 -19.42
C ALA A 23 -3.29 10.55 -20.35
N TRP A 24 -3.61 11.78 -20.12
CA TRP A 24 -4.52 12.39 -21.08
C TRP A 24 -3.97 13.60 -21.85
N TYR A 25 -3.98 13.42 -23.18
CA TYR A 25 -3.87 14.46 -24.23
C TYR A 25 -2.49 15.08 -24.44
N THR A 26 -1.82 14.61 -25.53
CA THR A 26 -0.72 15.33 -26.22
C THR A 26 -0.05 16.45 -25.41
N GLY A 27 1.09 16.19 -24.82
CA GLY A 27 2.14 17.12 -24.34
C GLY A 27 1.76 18.34 -23.50
N LYS A 28 0.66 19.01 -23.79
CA LYS A 28 0.30 20.28 -23.15
C LYS A 28 -0.58 20.16 -21.89
N GLN A 29 -1.31 19.07 -21.72
CA GLN A 29 -2.22 18.88 -20.57
C GLN A 29 -1.77 17.81 -19.56
N LEU A 30 -0.65 17.15 -19.79
CA LEU A 30 -0.14 16.12 -18.89
C LEU A 30 0.16 16.68 -17.49
N GLU A 31 0.78 17.83 -17.41
CA GLU A 31 1.17 18.44 -16.13
C GLU A 31 -0.02 18.81 -15.22
N PRO A 32 -1.08 19.50 -15.68
CA PRO A 32 -2.28 19.73 -14.85
C PRO A 32 -2.96 18.45 -14.38
N VAL A 33 -2.96 17.40 -15.21
CA VAL A 33 -3.54 16.11 -14.86
C VAL A 33 -2.71 15.42 -13.78
N LEU A 34 -1.38 15.40 -13.90
CA LEU A 34 -0.49 14.88 -12.87
C LEU A 34 -0.62 15.66 -11.56
N GLN A 35 -0.69 16.99 -11.62
CA GLN A 35 -0.89 17.81 -10.42
C GLN A 35 -2.22 17.50 -9.73
N THR A 36 -3.31 17.34 -10.49
CA THR A 36 -4.61 16.95 -9.95
C THR A 36 -4.54 15.56 -9.30
N ALA A 37 -3.88 14.61 -9.94
CA ALA A 37 -3.68 13.26 -9.41
C ALA A 37 -2.88 13.28 -8.10
N ILE A 38 -1.82 14.07 -8.02
CA ILE A 38 -1.01 14.26 -6.83
C ILE A 38 -1.81 14.91 -5.70
N GLN A 39 -2.63 15.91 -5.99
CA GLN A 39 -3.51 16.53 -4.99
C GLN A 39 -4.49 15.51 -4.40
N ASN A 40 -5.09 14.66 -5.25
CA ASN A 40 -5.97 13.60 -4.80
C ASN A 40 -5.20 12.55 -3.97
N ALA A 41 -4.01 12.14 -4.41
CA ALA A 41 -3.14 11.25 -3.66
C ALA A 41 -2.82 11.81 -2.27
N ASN A 42 -2.44 13.07 -2.19
CA ASN A 42 -2.11 13.73 -0.92
C ASN A 42 -3.33 13.82 0.02
N LYS A 43 -4.53 13.99 -0.53
CA LYS A 43 -5.77 13.95 0.25
C LYS A 43 -6.02 12.56 0.85
N GLU A 44 -5.84 11.51 0.04
CA GLU A 44 -5.99 10.11 0.50
C GLU A 44 -4.89 9.73 1.51
N LEU A 45 -3.62 10.13 1.26
CA LEU A 45 -2.52 9.95 2.21
C LEU A 45 -2.81 10.60 3.55
N LYS A 46 -3.29 11.84 3.57
CA LYS A 46 -3.68 12.55 4.78
C LYS A 46 -4.80 11.82 5.53
N THR A 47 -5.79 11.28 4.82
CA THR A 47 -6.88 10.51 5.42
C THR A 47 -6.39 9.20 6.01
N SER A 48 -5.52 8.48 5.31
CA SER A 48 -4.95 7.20 5.75
C SER A 48 -3.99 7.35 6.94
N MET A 49 -3.34 8.52 7.08
CA MET A 49 -2.46 8.84 8.19
C MET A 49 -3.20 9.45 9.40
N ALA A 50 -4.52 9.61 9.33
CA ALA A 50 -5.30 10.17 10.45
C ALA A 50 -5.16 9.30 11.71
N GLY A 51 -4.73 9.91 12.81
CA GLY A 51 -4.45 9.21 14.09
C GLY A 51 -3.10 8.49 14.17
N VAL A 52 -2.21 8.71 13.19
CA VAL A 52 -0.82 8.25 13.21
C VAL A 52 0.08 9.47 13.42
N ASP A 53 1.10 9.32 14.28
CA ASP A 53 2.10 10.38 14.49
C ASP A 53 3.09 10.41 13.32
N GLY A 54 2.66 11.05 12.24
CA GLY A 54 3.44 11.21 11.03
C GLY A 54 2.61 11.76 9.88
N THR A 55 3.29 12.22 8.85
CA THR A 55 2.70 12.73 7.62
C THR A 55 3.40 12.14 6.40
N MET A 56 2.66 12.05 5.29
CA MET A 56 3.20 11.69 3.98
C MET A 56 2.71 12.67 2.93
N ALA A 57 3.59 13.06 2.01
CA ALA A 57 3.24 13.94 0.90
C ALA A 57 3.98 13.52 -0.38
N LEU A 58 3.25 13.49 -1.49
CA LEU A 58 3.77 13.22 -2.83
C LEU A 58 3.93 14.54 -3.59
N GLU A 59 5.04 14.71 -4.28
CA GLU A 59 5.37 15.90 -5.07
C GLU A 59 5.82 15.50 -6.48
N LEU A 60 5.46 16.27 -7.49
CA LEU A 60 6.08 16.22 -8.81
C LEU A 60 7.35 17.07 -8.75
N VAL A 61 8.49 16.44 -8.98
CA VAL A 61 9.80 17.12 -8.96
C VAL A 61 10.12 17.74 -10.32
N SER A 62 9.91 16.95 -11.39
CA SER A 62 10.12 17.42 -12.76
C SER A 62 9.25 16.62 -13.74
N LEU A 63 9.00 17.23 -14.89
CA LEU A 63 8.31 16.61 -16.02
C LEU A 63 9.00 17.01 -17.33
N GLU A 64 9.63 16.02 -17.96
CA GLU A 64 10.21 16.15 -19.30
C GLU A 64 9.21 15.62 -20.30
N ARG A 65 8.77 16.49 -21.23
CA ARG A 65 7.74 16.16 -22.20
C ARG A 65 8.32 15.92 -23.58
N GLY A 66 8.00 14.78 -24.18
CA GLY A 66 8.27 14.44 -25.57
C GLY A 66 6.98 14.24 -26.37
N VAL A 67 7.12 13.92 -27.64
CA VAL A 67 5.99 13.72 -28.56
C VAL A 67 5.28 12.38 -28.29
N PHE A 68 6.05 11.34 -28.10
CA PHE A 68 5.54 9.96 -27.94
C PHE A 68 5.67 9.44 -26.51
N SER A 69 6.46 10.11 -25.68
CA SER A 69 6.66 9.75 -24.29
C SER A 69 6.99 10.98 -23.46
N SER A 70 6.82 10.84 -22.15
CA SER A 70 7.24 11.84 -21.15
C SER A 70 7.94 11.10 -20.01
N THR A 71 8.83 11.79 -19.31
CA THR A 71 9.44 11.27 -18.08
C THR A 71 9.07 12.20 -16.93
N ALA A 72 8.48 11.64 -15.89
CA ALA A 72 8.12 12.36 -14.67
C ALA A 72 8.94 11.84 -13.49
N HIS A 73 9.41 12.73 -12.63
CA HIS A 73 10.08 12.40 -11.38
C HIS A 73 9.20 12.82 -10.23
N TYR A 74 8.98 11.90 -9.28
CA TYR A 74 8.17 12.14 -8.11
C TYR A 74 9.01 11.96 -6.85
N ARG A 75 8.59 12.66 -5.80
CA ARG A 75 9.14 12.52 -4.46
C ARG A 75 8.03 12.26 -3.48
N LEU A 76 8.12 11.13 -2.75
CA LEU A 76 7.28 10.85 -1.61
C LEU A 76 8.09 11.20 -0.35
N LYS A 77 7.67 12.23 0.36
CA LYS A 77 8.24 12.64 1.65
C LYS A 77 7.40 12.03 2.76
N ALA A 78 8.07 11.51 3.77
CA ALA A 78 7.43 11.06 4.99
C ALA A 78 8.08 11.77 6.18
N GLN A 79 7.32 12.09 7.22
CA GLN A 79 7.79 12.77 8.43
C GLN A 79 7.09 12.19 9.65
N GLY A 80 7.83 12.01 10.74
CA GLY A 80 7.31 11.58 12.03
C GLY A 80 8.01 10.36 12.60
N ALA A 81 7.89 10.18 13.92
CA ALA A 81 8.53 9.09 14.66
C ALA A 81 8.08 7.69 14.22
N VAL A 82 6.91 7.58 13.56
CA VAL A 82 6.40 6.31 13.03
C VAL A 82 7.33 5.69 11.96
N PHE A 83 8.16 6.50 11.29
CA PHE A 83 9.06 6.05 10.22
C PHE A 83 10.44 5.60 10.72
N GLY A 84 10.73 5.78 12.00
CA GLY A 84 11.97 5.38 12.68
C GLY A 84 12.70 6.56 13.29
N GLU A 85 13.39 6.30 14.39
CA GLU A 85 14.15 7.33 15.11
C GLU A 85 15.43 7.73 14.36
N ASP A 86 16.07 6.78 13.66
CA ASP A 86 17.30 7.00 12.91
C ASP A 86 17.08 7.81 11.61
N ASN A 87 15.90 7.74 11.02
CA ASN A 87 15.52 8.52 9.84
C ASN A 87 14.04 8.92 9.93
N PRO A 88 13.70 9.95 10.72
CA PRO A 88 12.31 10.38 10.89
C PRO A 88 11.72 11.08 9.65
N ASN A 89 12.55 11.39 8.65
CA ASN A 89 12.15 12.09 7.44
C ASN A 89 12.64 11.35 6.17
N PRO A 90 12.21 10.09 5.93
CA PRO A 90 12.64 9.37 4.74
C PRO A 90 12.01 9.96 3.48
N GLU A 91 12.79 9.98 2.39
CA GLU A 91 12.34 10.37 1.07
C GLU A 91 12.47 9.19 0.11
N LEU A 92 11.42 8.91 -0.67
CA LEU A 92 11.47 7.98 -1.77
C LEU A 92 11.32 8.75 -3.09
N LEU A 93 12.23 8.51 -4.01
CA LEU A 93 12.22 9.10 -5.35
C LEU A 93 11.75 8.05 -6.35
N PHE A 94 10.95 8.48 -7.32
CA PHE A 94 10.44 7.62 -8.38
C PHE A 94 10.63 8.29 -9.73
N VAL A 95 10.98 7.52 -10.72
CA VAL A 95 10.89 7.88 -12.12
C VAL A 95 9.74 7.14 -12.78
N ASP A 96 9.03 7.80 -13.66
CA ASP A 96 7.91 7.26 -14.43
C ASP A 96 8.10 7.59 -15.91
N HIS A 97 8.29 6.57 -16.72
CA HIS A 97 8.34 6.67 -18.17
C HIS A 97 6.94 6.45 -18.75
N ILE A 98 6.30 7.51 -19.19
CA ILE A 98 4.92 7.54 -19.67
C ILE A 98 4.94 7.48 -21.20
N GLU A 99 4.58 6.35 -21.78
CA GLU A 99 4.37 6.20 -23.21
C GLU A 99 2.96 6.66 -23.60
N HIS A 100 2.87 7.57 -24.59
CA HIS A 100 1.59 8.11 -25.04
C HIS A 100 0.89 7.16 -26.02
N GLY A 101 -0.46 7.07 -25.90
CA GLY A 101 -1.30 6.30 -26.81
C GLY A 101 -1.43 6.86 -28.22
N PRO A 102 -2.19 6.22 -29.09
CA PRO A 102 -3.09 5.08 -28.81
C PRO A 102 -2.42 3.72 -28.68
N LEU A 103 -1.24 3.55 -29.19
CA LEU A 103 -0.49 2.28 -29.22
C LEU A 103 0.93 2.51 -28.71
N PRO A 104 1.14 2.56 -27.38
CA PRO A 104 2.49 2.62 -26.80
C PRO A 104 3.42 1.54 -27.32
N LEU A 105 4.69 1.87 -27.51
CA LEU A 105 5.66 0.96 -28.13
C LEU A 105 5.82 -0.33 -27.34
N SER A 106 5.85 -0.25 -26.02
CA SER A 106 5.94 -1.42 -25.12
C SER A 106 4.78 -2.40 -25.33
N ARG A 107 3.58 -1.89 -25.63
CA ARG A 107 2.41 -2.72 -25.91
C ARG A 107 2.48 -3.39 -27.28
N LEU A 108 2.99 -2.68 -28.29
CA LEU A 108 3.21 -3.26 -29.62
C LEU A 108 4.18 -4.42 -29.57
N VAL A 109 5.30 -4.26 -28.89
CA VAL A 109 6.33 -5.31 -28.73
C VAL A 109 5.78 -6.54 -27.98
N THR A 110 4.86 -6.32 -27.03
CA THR A 110 4.20 -7.40 -26.27
C THR A 110 2.91 -7.91 -26.91
N LEU A 111 2.61 -7.54 -28.17
CA LEU A 111 1.43 -7.94 -28.95
C LEU A 111 0.08 -7.56 -28.28
N LYS A 112 0.06 -6.51 -27.48
CA LYS A 112 -1.14 -5.98 -26.82
C LYS A 112 -1.77 -4.89 -27.71
N TRP A 113 -2.54 -5.28 -28.71
CA TRP A 113 -3.11 -4.41 -29.75
C TRP A 113 -4.29 -3.53 -29.30
N LEU A 114 -4.86 -3.76 -28.12
CA LEU A 114 -5.95 -2.92 -27.63
C LEU A 114 -5.42 -1.52 -27.33
N PRO A 115 -5.99 -0.46 -27.92
CA PRO A 115 -5.49 0.89 -27.71
C PRO A 115 -5.70 1.34 -26.26
N VAL A 116 -4.72 2.05 -25.75
CA VAL A 116 -4.76 2.71 -24.44
C VAL A 116 -4.38 4.17 -24.59
N MET A 117 -4.77 4.99 -23.65
CA MET A 117 -4.42 6.40 -23.63
C MET A 117 -2.94 6.60 -23.31
N ALA A 118 -2.41 5.82 -22.35
CA ALA A 118 -1.00 5.76 -22.06
C ALA A 118 -0.62 4.46 -21.33
N THR A 119 0.68 4.18 -21.32
CA THR A 119 1.30 3.18 -20.45
C THR A 119 2.41 3.87 -19.65
N SER A 120 2.34 3.75 -18.35
CA SER A 120 3.30 4.25 -17.37
C SER A 120 4.18 3.09 -16.90
N HIS A 121 5.50 3.29 -16.90
CA HIS A 121 6.50 2.38 -16.37
C HIS A 121 7.24 3.11 -15.26
N TYR A 122 6.89 2.82 -14.02
CA TYR A 122 7.45 3.50 -12.87
C TYR A 122 8.38 2.60 -12.06
N GLU A 123 9.42 3.21 -11.53
CA GLU A 123 10.38 2.53 -10.68
C GLU A 123 10.95 3.46 -9.60
N LEU A 124 11.44 2.84 -8.51
CA LEU A 124 12.12 3.55 -7.45
C LEU A 124 13.49 4.01 -7.92
N GLU A 125 13.89 5.23 -7.56
CA GLU A 125 15.24 5.76 -7.81
C GLU A 125 16.13 5.58 -6.58
N LYS A 126 17.43 5.45 -6.84
CA LYS A 126 18.44 5.33 -5.78
C LYS A 126 18.70 6.69 -5.12
N ASN A 127 18.60 6.73 -3.80
CA ASN A 127 18.97 7.88 -2.97
C ASN A 127 19.53 7.39 -1.63
N ALA A 128 19.88 8.30 -0.71
CA ALA A 128 20.42 7.92 0.59
C ALA A 128 19.47 7.02 1.41
N THR A 129 18.15 7.21 1.31
CA THR A 129 17.15 6.37 1.99
C THR A 129 17.09 4.96 1.41
N THR A 130 17.23 4.82 0.09
CA THR A 130 17.01 3.57 -0.64
C THR A 130 18.31 2.82 -0.97
N GLU A 131 19.49 3.38 -0.67
CA GLU A 131 20.79 2.83 -1.04
C GLU A 131 20.97 1.37 -0.60
N LYS A 132 20.59 1.04 0.62
CA LYS A 132 20.67 -0.34 1.14
C LYS A 132 19.75 -1.30 0.38
N TRP A 133 18.59 -0.83 -0.08
CA TRP A 133 17.66 -1.64 -0.87
C TRP A 133 18.22 -1.93 -2.26
N PHE A 134 18.79 -0.90 -2.90
CA PHE A 134 19.46 -1.08 -4.19
C PHE A 134 20.66 -2.01 -4.09
N ALA A 135 21.48 -1.88 -3.05
CA ALA A 135 22.61 -2.79 -2.81
C ALA A 135 22.15 -4.24 -2.64
N ALA A 136 21.07 -4.47 -1.87
CA ALA A 136 20.48 -5.80 -1.68
C ALA A 136 19.86 -6.36 -2.97
N ALA A 137 19.36 -5.51 -3.87
CA ALA A 137 18.79 -5.85 -5.16
C ALA A 137 19.84 -5.84 -6.31
N LYS A 138 21.16 -5.83 -6.00
CA LYS A 138 22.25 -5.79 -6.97
C LYS A 138 22.19 -4.57 -7.90
N ASP A 139 21.87 -3.40 -7.33
CA ASP A 139 21.71 -2.12 -8.02
C ASP A 139 20.57 -2.07 -9.07
N VAL A 140 19.66 -3.04 -9.04
CA VAL A 140 18.40 -2.98 -9.79
C VAL A 140 17.34 -2.30 -8.92
N SER A 141 16.41 -1.55 -9.53
CA SER A 141 15.32 -0.92 -8.76
C SER A 141 14.51 -1.98 -8.01
N PRO A 142 14.46 -1.89 -6.67
CA PRO A 142 13.77 -2.89 -5.85
C PRO A 142 12.24 -2.79 -5.92
N LEU A 143 11.72 -1.69 -6.47
CA LEU A 143 10.29 -1.50 -6.71
C LEU A 143 10.10 -0.96 -8.12
N LYS A 144 9.25 -1.63 -8.88
CA LYS A 144 8.83 -1.21 -10.21
C LYS A 144 7.39 -1.60 -10.47
N GLY A 145 6.80 -1.03 -11.50
CA GLY A 145 5.46 -1.41 -11.92
C GLY A 145 5.08 -0.83 -13.26
N VAL A 146 3.91 -1.25 -13.71
CA VAL A 146 3.32 -0.80 -14.97
C VAL A 146 1.86 -0.45 -14.71
N ALA A 147 1.41 0.67 -15.27
CA ALA A 147 0.00 1.04 -15.29
C ALA A 147 -0.45 1.38 -16.70
N ASN A 148 -1.57 0.84 -17.13
CA ASN A 148 -2.22 1.17 -18.39
C ASN A 148 -3.46 2.00 -18.12
N ILE A 149 -3.57 3.12 -18.79
CA ILE A 149 -4.70 4.02 -18.67
C ILE A 149 -5.55 3.92 -19.93
N GLY A 150 -6.80 3.51 -19.76
CA GLY A 150 -7.77 3.38 -20.84
C GLY A 150 -8.42 4.72 -21.21
N TYR A 151 -9.04 4.80 -22.38
CA TYR A 151 -9.78 5.99 -22.82
C TYR A 151 -11.03 6.29 -21.98
N SER A 152 -11.51 5.32 -21.22
CA SER A 152 -12.56 5.48 -20.21
C SER A 152 -12.04 6.02 -18.87
N LEU A 153 -10.75 6.38 -18.77
CA LEU A 153 -10.05 6.72 -17.53
C LEU A 153 -10.01 5.55 -16.52
N SER A 154 -10.19 4.32 -17.00
CA SER A 154 -9.90 3.13 -16.21
C SER A 154 -8.39 2.93 -16.13
N VAL A 155 -7.92 2.37 -15.05
CA VAL A 155 -6.50 2.08 -14.82
C VAL A 155 -6.34 0.64 -14.40
N ASN A 156 -5.44 -0.10 -15.04
CA ASN A 156 -5.01 -1.40 -14.58
C ASN A 156 -3.49 -1.51 -14.61
N GLY A 157 -2.95 -2.26 -13.69
CA GLY A 157 -1.50 -2.39 -13.60
C GLY A 157 -1.05 -3.33 -12.51
N ASN A 158 0.25 -3.31 -12.29
CA ASN A 158 0.89 -4.07 -11.24
C ASN A 158 2.02 -3.30 -10.58
N VAL A 159 2.30 -3.65 -9.33
CA VAL A 159 3.49 -3.24 -8.57
C VAL A 159 4.27 -4.50 -8.25
N GLU A 160 5.56 -4.50 -8.49
CA GLU A 160 6.48 -5.58 -8.16
C GLU A 160 7.54 -5.07 -7.17
N LEU A 161 7.66 -5.76 -6.04
CA LEU A 161 8.77 -5.62 -5.10
C LEU A 161 9.72 -6.80 -5.30
N LEU A 162 10.97 -6.53 -5.60
CA LEU A 162 11.98 -7.57 -5.82
C LEU A 162 12.37 -8.24 -4.49
N PRO A 163 12.84 -9.50 -4.54
CA PRO A 163 13.44 -10.14 -3.39
C PRO A 163 14.61 -9.34 -2.83
N LEU A 164 14.65 -9.20 -1.51
CA LEU A 164 15.69 -8.46 -0.81
C LEU A 164 16.24 -9.33 0.32
N ALA A 165 17.56 -9.27 0.51
CA ALA A 165 18.19 -9.88 1.68
C ALA A 165 19.32 -8.96 2.17
N PHE A 166 19.31 -8.64 3.44
CA PHE A 166 20.43 -7.97 4.08
C PHE A 166 20.65 -8.53 5.49
N LYS A 167 21.87 -8.39 5.96
CA LYS A 167 22.27 -8.82 7.29
C LYS A 167 23.36 -7.87 7.81
N ASP A 168 23.21 -7.44 9.03
CA ASP A 168 24.25 -6.79 9.81
C ASP A 168 24.44 -7.49 11.16
N ASP A 169 25.19 -6.88 12.07
CA ASP A 169 25.54 -7.48 13.37
C ASP A 169 24.31 -7.67 14.29
N LYS A 170 23.25 -6.88 14.12
CA LYS A 170 22.07 -6.85 15.01
C LYS A 170 20.78 -7.18 14.31
N SER A 171 20.78 -7.20 12.99
CA SER A 171 19.55 -7.41 12.24
C SER A 171 19.77 -8.23 10.97
N SER A 172 18.74 -8.96 10.57
CA SER A 172 18.69 -9.57 9.24
C SER A 172 17.27 -9.54 8.71
N VAL A 173 17.16 -9.31 7.39
CA VAL A 173 15.90 -9.36 6.66
C VAL A 173 16.08 -10.25 5.45
N SER A 174 15.13 -11.14 5.22
CA SER A 174 15.01 -11.93 3.99
C SER A 174 13.57 -11.83 3.51
N PHE A 175 13.38 -11.22 2.37
CA PHE A 175 12.08 -10.96 1.75
C PHE A 175 12.05 -11.61 0.37
N SER A 176 11.02 -12.39 0.09
CA SER A 176 10.88 -13.12 -1.18
C SER A 176 10.45 -12.26 -2.37
N GLY A 177 10.20 -10.98 -2.14
CA GLY A 177 9.47 -10.14 -3.07
C GLY A 177 7.96 -10.24 -2.88
N ALA A 178 7.23 -9.31 -3.52
CA ALA A 178 5.78 -9.27 -3.53
C ALA A 178 5.28 -8.76 -4.89
N ASN A 179 4.06 -9.13 -5.23
CA ASN A 179 3.37 -8.62 -6.41
C ASN A 179 1.97 -8.17 -6.01
N LEU A 180 1.54 -7.03 -6.55
CA LEU A 180 0.19 -6.50 -6.38
C LEU A 180 -0.34 -6.10 -7.75
N ASN A 181 -1.46 -6.68 -8.17
CA ASN A 181 -2.23 -6.26 -9.33
C ASN A 181 -3.36 -5.35 -8.89
N PHE A 182 -3.72 -4.39 -9.72
CA PHE A 182 -4.85 -3.51 -9.47
C PHE A 182 -5.62 -3.20 -10.75
N ASP A 183 -6.91 -3.00 -10.60
CA ASP A 183 -7.83 -2.57 -11.65
C ASP A 183 -8.79 -1.54 -11.04
N SER A 184 -8.92 -0.41 -11.70
CA SER A 184 -9.80 0.67 -11.27
C SER A 184 -10.65 1.14 -12.45
N SER A 185 -11.95 1.24 -12.25
CA SER A 185 -12.83 1.90 -13.21
C SER A 185 -12.57 3.41 -13.23
N ALA A 186 -13.19 4.09 -14.19
CA ALA A 186 -13.15 5.55 -14.29
C ALA A 186 -13.42 6.22 -12.92
N GLU A 187 -12.60 7.22 -12.58
CA GLU A 187 -12.71 8.01 -11.35
C GLU A 187 -12.61 7.18 -10.05
N GLY A 188 -12.06 5.96 -10.13
CA GLY A 188 -11.94 5.09 -8.97
C GLY A 188 -13.28 4.60 -8.38
N LYS A 189 -14.36 4.57 -9.17
CA LYS A 189 -15.68 4.13 -8.66
C LYS A 189 -15.66 2.67 -8.20
N LYS A 190 -14.95 1.82 -8.93
CA LYS A 190 -14.72 0.41 -8.57
C LYS A 190 -13.24 0.16 -8.57
N VAL A 191 -12.75 -0.48 -7.53
CA VAL A 191 -11.33 -0.84 -7.38
C VAL A 191 -11.24 -2.30 -7.01
N LYS A 192 -10.42 -3.04 -7.77
CA LYS A 192 -10.01 -4.40 -7.44
C LYS A 192 -8.51 -4.42 -7.24
N ALA A 193 -8.06 -5.17 -6.28
CA ALA A 193 -6.64 -5.43 -6.08
C ALA A 193 -6.45 -6.85 -5.59
N ASP A 194 -5.41 -7.50 -6.05
CA ASP A 194 -4.93 -8.79 -5.56
C ASP A 194 -3.42 -8.81 -5.48
N GLY A 195 -2.89 -9.46 -4.47
CA GLY A 195 -1.46 -9.49 -4.28
C GLY A 195 -1.00 -10.66 -3.43
N TYR A 196 0.29 -10.97 -3.51
CA TYR A 196 0.89 -12.02 -2.73
C TYR A 196 2.34 -11.73 -2.36
N MET A 197 2.78 -12.34 -1.27
CA MET A 197 4.16 -12.43 -0.80
C MET A 197 4.40 -13.84 -0.30
N ASN A 198 5.44 -14.52 -0.79
CA ASN A 198 5.71 -15.89 -0.39
C ASN A 198 6.30 -15.97 1.02
N SER A 199 7.28 -15.13 1.35
CA SER A 199 7.89 -15.14 2.68
C SER A 199 8.55 -13.83 3.07
N LEU A 200 8.52 -13.54 4.37
CA LEU A 200 9.29 -12.49 5.01
C LEU A 200 9.88 -13.05 6.30
N LYS A 201 11.20 -12.94 6.47
CA LYS A 201 11.91 -13.23 7.71
C LYS A 201 12.63 -12.00 8.19
N VAL A 202 12.40 -11.64 9.45
CA VAL A 202 13.08 -10.54 10.13
C VAL A 202 13.64 -11.05 11.42
N ALA A 203 14.92 -10.80 11.68
CA ALA A 203 15.53 -11.05 12.96
C ALA A 203 16.23 -9.77 13.44
N VAL A 204 16.02 -9.41 14.69
CA VAL A 204 16.65 -8.26 15.34
C VAL A 204 17.07 -8.63 16.75
N VAL A 205 18.14 -7.99 17.23
CA VAL A 205 18.58 -8.08 18.63
C VAL A 205 18.40 -6.71 19.26
N ASP A 206 17.64 -6.65 20.35
CA ASP A 206 17.39 -5.39 21.04
C ASP A 206 18.65 -4.86 21.77
N ALA A 207 18.55 -3.67 22.36
CA ALA A 207 19.66 -3.04 23.10
C ALA A 207 20.12 -3.89 24.31
N ASN A 208 19.28 -4.78 24.83
CA ASN A 208 19.56 -5.67 25.96
C ASN A 208 20.10 -7.05 25.52
N GLY A 209 20.32 -7.25 24.21
CA GLY A 209 20.75 -8.51 23.64
C GLY A 209 19.66 -9.57 23.49
N SER A 210 18.38 -9.21 23.66
CA SER A 210 17.27 -10.14 23.51
C SER A 210 16.90 -10.30 22.03
N PRO A 211 16.84 -11.54 21.51
CA PRO A 211 16.47 -11.79 20.13
C PRO A 211 14.96 -11.65 19.92
N PHE A 212 14.59 -11.10 18.78
CA PHE A 212 13.26 -11.14 18.19
C PHE A 212 13.37 -11.65 16.76
N GLU A 213 12.65 -12.71 16.42
CA GLU A 213 12.56 -13.22 15.06
C GLU A 213 11.08 -13.35 14.66
N ALA A 214 10.76 -12.89 13.45
CA ALA A 214 9.45 -13.05 12.85
C ALA A 214 9.60 -13.70 11.47
N GLU A 215 8.89 -14.81 11.25
CA GLU A 215 8.79 -15.48 9.97
C GLU A 215 7.31 -15.46 9.55
N LEU A 216 7.03 -14.92 8.37
CA LEU A 216 5.70 -14.88 7.74
C LEU A 216 5.77 -15.62 6.41
N ALA A 217 4.79 -16.44 6.11
CA ALA A 217 4.74 -17.15 4.84
C ALA A 217 3.32 -17.20 4.28
N GLY A 218 3.23 -17.09 2.94
CA GLY A 218 1.98 -17.24 2.20
C GLY A 218 0.98 -16.12 2.46
N LEU A 219 1.43 -14.86 2.46
CA LEU A 219 0.51 -13.72 2.50
C LEU A 219 -0.19 -13.57 1.17
N THR A 220 -1.52 -13.53 1.18
CA THR A 220 -2.36 -13.09 0.07
C THR A 220 -3.31 -11.99 0.50
N VAL A 221 -3.59 -11.07 -0.40
CA VAL A 221 -4.56 -10.00 -0.21
C VAL A 221 -5.48 -9.93 -1.42
N ALA A 222 -6.76 -9.70 -1.21
CA ALA A 222 -7.72 -9.46 -2.28
C ALA A 222 -8.73 -8.41 -1.84
N SER A 223 -9.01 -7.47 -2.73
CA SER A 223 -9.97 -6.39 -2.50
C SER A 223 -10.88 -6.22 -3.70
N ASN A 224 -12.17 -5.99 -3.44
CA ASN A 224 -13.16 -5.62 -4.46
C ASN A 224 -14.08 -4.57 -3.84
N LEU A 225 -13.82 -3.33 -4.18
CA LEU A 225 -14.38 -2.16 -3.52
C LEU A 225 -15.17 -1.30 -4.51
N GLU A 226 -16.23 -0.67 -4.01
CA GLU A 226 -17.00 0.32 -4.74
C GLU A 226 -17.15 1.59 -3.90
N LYS A 227 -16.97 2.75 -4.53
CA LYS A 227 -17.09 4.03 -3.88
C LYS A 227 -18.55 4.36 -3.59
N SER A 228 -18.87 4.54 -2.32
CA SER A 228 -20.21 4.92 -1.89
C SER A 228 -20.55 6.36 -2.29
N THR A 229 -21.82 6.74 -2.23
CA THR A 229 -22.28 8.13 -2.42
C THR A 229 -21.72 9.10 -1.39
N PHE A 230 -21.21 8.59 -0.26
CA PHE A 230 -20.59 9.37 0.81
C PHE A 230 -19.08 9.55 0.64
N GLY A 231 -18.49 9.00 -0.45
CA GLY A 231 -17.10 9.19 -0.81
C GLY A 231 -16.10 8.20 -0.19
N PHE A 232 -16.50 7.30 0.71
CA PHE A 232 -15.68 6.19 1.18
C PHE A 232 -15.99 4.90 0.41
N TYR A 233 -15.08 3.94 0.47
CA TYR A 233 -15.22 2.66 -0.21
C TYR A 233 -15.90 1.62 0.68
N THR A 234 -16.80 0.82 0.07
CA THR A 234 -17.41 -0.37 0.65
C THR A 234 -17.17 -1.56 -0.28
N GLY A 235 -17.32 -2.76 0.22
CA GLY A 235 -17.11 -3.97 -0.56
C GLY A 235 -16.52 -5.10 0.27
N GLN A 236 -15.58 -5.83 -0.32
CA GLN A 236 -14.97 -7.00 0.28
C GLN A 236 -13.46 -6.89 0.29
N ASN A 237 -12.84 -7.24 1.42
CA ASN A 237 -11.40 -7.46 1.56
C ASN A 237 -11.15 -8.82 2.19
N THR A 238 -10.10 -9.49 1.72
CA THR A 238 -9.61 -10.73 2.32
C THR A 238 -8.11 -10.62 2.49
N VAL A 239 -7.62 -11.00 3.64
CA VAL A 239 -6.19 -11.14 3.95
C VAL A 239 -5.99 -12.54 4.51
N GLU A 240 -5.10 -13.29 3.90
CA GLU A 240 -4.73 -14.63 4.36
C GLU A 240 -3.23 -14.68 4.62
N LEU A 241 -2.83 -15.42 5.65
CA LEU A 241 -1.44 -15.68 5.99
C LEU A 241 -1.33 -17.15 6.42
N THR A 242 -0.62 -17.92 5.61
CA THR A 242 -0.54 -19.38 5.82
C THR A 242 0.16 -19.73 7.12
N ASP A 243 1.35 -19.15 7.35
CA ASP A 243 2.15 -19.43 8.53
C ASP A 243 2.75 -18.16 9.12
N THR A 244 2.75 -18.08 10.44
CA THR A 244 3.47 -17.07 11.22
C THR A 244 4.23 -17.77 12.33
N LYS A 245 5.51 -17.45 12.48
CA LYS A 245 6.33 -17.88 13.60
C LYS A 245 7.01 -16.68 14.22
N LEU A 246 6.81 -16.50 15.52
CA LEU A 246 7.46 -15.45 16.30
C LEU A 246 8.34 -16.11 17.36
N THR A 247 9.59 -15.69 17.45
CA THR A 247 10.54 -16.10 18.50
C THR A 247 10.94 -14.84 19.28
N MET A 248 10.74 -14.86 20.59
CA MET A 248 10.86 -13.65 21.41
C MET A 248 11.60 -13.90 22.72
N GLY A 249 12.39 -12.90 23.10
CA GLY A 249 13.03 -12.78 24.41
C GLY A 249 14.21 -13.72 24.61
N PRO A 250 14.90 -13.59 25.77
CA PRO A 250 16.13 -14.34 26.09
C PRO A 250 15.91 -15.87 26.11
N GLN A 251 14.71 -16.32 26.47
CA GLN A 251 14.34 -17.74 26.51
C GLN A 251 13.87 -18.29 25.15
N LYS A 252 13.89 -17.45 24.09
CA LYS A 252 13.45 -17.79 22.75
C LYS A 252 12.05 -18.45 22.74
N ALA A 253 11.09 -17.79 23.42
CA ALA A 253 9.71 -18.25 23.40
C ALA A 253 9.17 -18.25 21.97
N VAL A 254 8.60 -19.38 21.53
CA VAL A 254 8.12 -19.56 20.16
C VAL A 254 6.59 -19.57 20.15
N LEU A 255 6.00 -18.65 19.41
CA LEU A 255 4.57 -18.61 19.06
C LEU A 255 4.41 -18.93 17.57
N THR A 256 3.50 -19.82 17.24
CA THR A 256 3.15 -20.14 15.86
C THR A 256 1.66 -19.92 15.61
N LEU A 257 1.32 -19.36 14.46
CA LEU A 257 -0.06 -19.23 14.00
C LEU A 257 -0.14 -19.83 12.60
N LYS A 258 -1.15 -20.67 12.34
CA LYS A 258 -1.40 -21.23 11.02
C LYS A 258 -2.81 -20.88 10.55
N GLY A 259 -2.95 -20.60 9.27
CA GLY A 259 -4.22 -20.35 8.64
C GLY A 259 -4.91 -19.11 9.19
N PHE A 260 -4.16 -17.99 9.34
CA PHE A 260 -4.79 -16.72 9.64
C PHE A 260 -5.60 -16.23 8.42
N GLU A 261 -6.84 -15.90 8.65
CA GLU A 261 -7.76 -15.31 7.67
C GLU A 261 -8.48 -14.12 8.30
N GLN A 262 -8.52 -12.99 7.58
CA GLN A 262 -9.41 -11.87 7.86
C GLN A 262 -10.28 -11.63 6.63
N LYS A 263 -11.59 -11.58 6.83
CA LYS A 263 -12.58 -11.21 5.81
C LYS A 263 -13.38 -10.01 6.28
N ASP A 264 -13.35 -8.95 5.49
CA ASP A 264 -14.14 -7.75 5.71
C ASP A 264 -15.21 -7.65 4.62
N THR A 265 -16.43 -7.38 5.02
CA THR A 265 -17.51 -7.04 4.10
C THR A 265 -18.20 -5.78 4.58
N SER A 266 -18.51 -4.87 3.66
CA SER A 266 -19.29 -3.67 3.97
C SER A 266 -20.17 -3.28 2.80
N ASP A 267 -21.29 -2.65 3.09
CA ASP A 267 -22.23 -2.14 2.12
C ASP A 267 -22.95 -0.91 2.65
N THR A 268 -23.37 -0.03 1.74
CA THR A 268 -24.21 1.13 2.07
C THR A 268 -25.54 1.07 1.33
N LYS A 269 -26.63 1.15 2.08
CA LYS A 269 -27.98 1.19 1.53
C LYS A 269 -28.80 2.26 2.27
N ASP A 270 -29.48 3.12 1.52
CA ASP A 270 -30.41 4.13 2.05
C ASP A 270 -29.81 4.94 3.23
N ASN A 271 -28.62 5.46 3.08
CA ASN A 271 -27.83 6.17 4.11
C ASN A 271 -27.34 5.30 5.29
N ASN A 272 -27.61 4.02 5.29
CA ASN A 272 -27.15 3.14 6.35
C ASN A 272 -25.92 2.34 5.89
N LEU A 273 -24.93 2.24 6.78
CA LEU A 273 -23.76 1.38 6.62
C LEU A 273 -24.00 0.08 7.38
N ALA A 274 -23.74 -1.02 6.72
CA ALA A 274 -23.58 -2.33 7.32
C ALA A 274 -22.16 -2.84 7.08
N GLY A 275 -21.61 -3.57 8.04
CA GLY A 275 -20.28 -4.13 7.91
C GLY A 275 -20.11 -5.36 8.79
N ARG A 276 -19.21 -6.24 8.37
CA ARG A 276 -18.82 -7.43 9.11
C ARG A 276 -17.34 -7.69 8.89
N VAL A 277 -16.65 -8.04 9.97
CA VAL A 277 -15.26 -8.49 9.96
C VAL A 277 -15.22 -9.84 10.64
N ASP A 278 -14.69 -10.83 9.95
CA ASP A 278 -14.44 -12.17 10.45
C ASP A 278 -12.92 -12.39 10.54
N TYR A 279 -12.45 -12.84 11.69
CA TYR A 279 -11.09 -13.28 11.92
C TYR A 279 -11.09 -14.76 12.24
N LYS A 280 -10.13 -15.49 11.70
CA LYS A 280 -9.93 -16.91 11.96
C LYS A 280 -8.44 -17.23 12.06
N ILE A 281 -8.08 -18.12 12.99
CA ILE A 281 -6.77 -18.75 13.10
C ILE A 281 -7.02 -20.24 13.30
N ASP A 282 -6.53 -21.06 12.37
CA ASP A 282 -6.79 -22.50 12.39
C ASP A 282 -6.03 -23.21 13.51
N GLU A 283 -4.77 -22.81 13.77
CA GLU A 283 -3.96 -23.35 14.83
C GLU A 283 -3.08 -22.27 15.47
N ILE A 284 -3.10 -22.25 16.80
CA ILE A 284 -2.19 -21.48 17.64
C ILE A 284 -1.30 -22.47 18.35
N GLY A 285 0.03 -22.34 18.21
CA GLY A 285 1.01 -23.17 18.87
C GLY A 285 1.93 -22.35 19.77
N TYR A 286 2.33 -22.92 20.89
CA TYR A 286 3.30 -22.33 21.81
C TYR A 286 4.35 -23.37 22.20
N GLN A 287 5.64 -23.02 22.03
CA GLN A 287 6.78 -23.90 22.30
C GLN A 287 6.63 -25.28 21.61
N GLY A 288 6.18 -25.30 20.35
CA GLY A 288 6.02 -26.52 19.55
C GLY A 288 4.80 -27.39 19.93
N LYS A 289 3.94 -26.92 20.83
CA LYS A 289 2.70 -27.61 21.21
C LYS A 289 1.49 -26.85 20.71
N PRO A 290 0.48 -27.51 20.12
CA PRO A 290 -0.77 -26.86 19.77
C PRO A 290 -1.50 -26.43 21.06
N VAL A 291 -1.98 -25.16 21.05
CA VAL A 291 -2.73 -24.58 22.17
C VAL A 291 -4.22 -24.53 21.83
N GLY A 292 -4.57 -24.28 20.58
CA GLY A 292 -5.96 -24.16 20.15
C GLY A 292 -6.11 -23.44 18.82
N SER A 293 -7.30 -22.93 18.58
CA SER A 293 -7.68 -22.10 17.43
C SER A 293 -8.42 -20.87 17.92
N ALA A 294 -8.60 -19.86 17.06
CA ALA A 294 -9.36 -18.68 17.40
C ALA A 294 -10.28 -18.27 16.24
N ALA A 295 -11.47 -17.79 16.58
CA ALA A 295 -12.36 -17.16 15.62
C ALA A 295 -13.10 -16.01 16.30
N MET A 296 -13.24 -14.90 15.60
CA MET A 296 -13.97 -13.73 16.07
C MET A 296 -14.74 -13.13 14.91
N ALA A 297 -15.99 -12.76 15.16
CA ALA A 297 -16.82 -12.04 14.20
C ALA A 297 -17.34 -10.76 14.84
N LEU A 298 -17.11 -9.64 14.16
CA LEU A 298 -17.67 -8.34 14.53
C LEU A 298 -18.62 -7.90 13.42
N SER A 299 -19.79 -7.43 13.77
CA SER A 299 -20.73 -6.89 12.81
C SER A 299 -21.40 -5.62 13.31
N MET A 300 -21.64 -4.71 12.40
CA MET A 300 -22.49 -3.54 12.62
C MET A 300 -23.55 -3.49 11.55
N LYS A 301 -24.73 -2.97 11.90
CA LYS A 301 -25.86 -2.85 10.98
C LYS A 301 -26.59 -1.54 11.24
N ASN A 302 -27.16 -0.97 10.18
CA ASN A 302 -28.01 0.22 10.26
C ASN A 302 -27.30 1.42 10.91
N VAL A 303 -26.01 1.60 10.67
CA VAL A 303 -25.28 2.78 11.13
C VAL A 303 -25.60 3.94 10.18
N ASP A 304 -26.31 4.96 10.66
CA ASP A 304 -26.64 6.15 9.88
C ASP A 304 -25.36 6.90 9.50
N VAL A 305 -25.03 6.93 8.21
CA VAL A 305 -23.79 7.50 7.70
C VAL A 305 -23.68 9.01 7.94
N PRO A 306 -24.72 9.83 7.69
CA PRO A 306 -24.67 11.25 8.00
C PRO A 306 -24.33 11.53 9.48
N SER A 307 -24.99 10.84 10.41
CA SER A 307 -24.70 10.97 11.84
C SER A 307 -23.29 10.52 12.20
N MET A 308 -22.82 9.42 11.62
CA MET A 308 -21.45 8.93 11.82
C MET A 308 -20.41 9.96 11.35
N LEU A 309 -20.62 10.58 10.19
CA LEU A 309 -19.71 11.60 9.66
C LEU A 309 -19.67 12.85 10.56
N VAL A 310 -20.83 13.29 11.07
CA VAL A 310 -20.90 14.40 12.03
C VAL A 310 -20.15 14.06 13.31
N LEU A 311 -20.34 12.85 13.84
CA LEU A 311 -19.66 12.40 15.06
C LEU A 311 -18.13 12.30 14.85
N THR A 312 -17.71 11.75 13.72
CA THR A 312 -16.27 11.66 13.37
C THR A 312 -15.63 13.04 13.29
N LYS A 313 -16.32 14.00 12.64
CA LYS A 313 -15.85 15.38 12.56
C LYS A 313 -15.77 16.03 13.94
N LEU A 314 -16.81 15.86 14.77
CA LEU A 314 -16.81 16.38 16.14
C LEU A 314 -15.67 15.80 16.97
N TYR A 315 -15.40 14.50 16.83
CA TYR A 315 -14.28 13.85 17.48
C TYR A 315 -12.93 14.44 17.03
N GLN A 316 -12.71 14.58 15.72
CA GLN A 316 -11.49 15.18 15.18
C GLN A 316 -11.31 16.62 15.64
N ASP A 317 -12.37 17.42 15.64
CA ASP A 317 -12.32 18.84 16.01
C ASP A 317 -12.12 19.07 17.52
N LYS A 318 -12.64 18.18 18.37
CA LYS A 318 -12.70 18.39 19.82
C LYS A 318 -11.77 17.48 20.62
N MET A 319 -11.67 16.23 20.26
CA MET A 319 -10.96 15.21 21.06
C MET A 319 -9.53 14.97 20.59
N ALA A 320 -9.24 14.99 19.29
CA ALA A 320 -7.90 14.76 18.80
C ALA A 320 -6.88 15.81 19.31
N PRO A 321 -7.21 17.12 19.39
CA PRO A 321 -6.30 18.11 19.97
C PRO A 321 -6.02 17.87 21.46
N VAL A 322 -6.99 17.36 22.22
CA VAL A 322 -6.83 17.06 23.66
C VAL A 322 -5.92 15.86 23.87
N GLN A 323 -6.04 14.83 23.04
CA GLN A 323 -5.15 13.65 23.10
C GLN A 323 -3.70 13.96 22.66
N ALA A 324 -3.53 14.92 21.76
CA ALA A 324 -2.21 15.35 21.34
C ALA A 324 -1.50 16.25 22.37
N ALA A 325 -2.25 16.79 23.34
CA ALA A 325 -1.74 17.66 24.40
C ALA A 325 -1.51 16.93 25.74
N ALA A 326 -1.91 15.66 25.86
CA ALA A 326 -1.72 14.79 27.01
C ALA A 326 -0.56 13.81 26.81
#